data_baf584fadec7f4917ddda6d5e9ea973f
#
_entry.id   baf584fadec7f4917ddda6d5e9ea973f
#
_cell.length_a   1.000
_cell.length_b   1.000
_cell.length_c   1.000
_cell.angle_alpha   90.00
_cell.angle_beta   90.00
_cell.angle_gamma   90.00
#
_symmetry.space_group_name_H-M   'P 1'
#
loop_
_entity.id
_entity.type
_entity.pdbx_description
1 polymer ?
#
loop_
_entity_poly.entity_id
_entity_poly.type
_entity_poly.pdbx_seq_one_letter_code
_entity_poly.pdbx_strand_id
1 'polypeptide(L)'
;MQGSRAVAVGMLGLVALLLGCAGKSEGEDQEVEPSRDDAEVALEVENHGWSDVVIYLVRGTAVDRLGMVGSLNTKTFVFPYRKLGIGSDVRLRADPIGGPRTFTSENLLVQPGQWIKWTLESDLTRSFLAVY
;
A
#
# COMPACT_ATOMS: atom_id res chain seq x y z
N MET A 1 87.35 -15.97 42.58
CA MET A 1 87.28 -14.48 42.76
C MET A 1 86.28 -13.91 41.81
N GLN A 2 85.32 -13.39 42.40
CA GLN A 2 84.58 -12.25 41.92
C GLN A 2 84.20 -12.32 40.46
N GLY A 3 83.03 -11.98 40.10
CA GLY A 3 82.02 -11.21 40.73
C GLY A 3 80.93 -11.00 39.72
N SER A 4 79.92 -10.81 40.34
CA SER A 4 79.11 -9.65 40.13
C SER A 4 78.36 -9.46 38.78
N ARG A 5 77.10 -9.56 38.96
CA ARG A 5 76.20 -8.47 38.55
C ARG A 5 75.90 -8.39 37.07
N ALA A 6 74.74 -8.77 36.76
CA ALA A 6 73.93 -7.85 35.97
C ALA A 6 72.48 -8.15 36.28
N VAL A 7 71.96 -7.29 37.03
CA VAL A 7 70.53 -7.08 37.16
C VAL A 7 70.07 -6.37 35.89
N ALA A 8 69.31 -7.01 35.06
CA ALA A 8 68.60 -6.34 34.04
C ALA A 8 67.12 -6.51 34.36
N VAL A 9 66.60 -5.52 35.01
CA VAL A 9 65.21 -5.34 35.19
C VAL A 9 64.68 -4.79 33.84
N GLY A 10 64.15 -5.71 33.08
CA GLY A 10 63.36 -5.36 31.89
C GLY A 10 61.91 -5.24 32.30
N MET A 11 61.56 -4.05 32.57
CA MET A 11 60.18 -3.69 32.78
C MET A 11 59.46 -3.65 31.44
N LEU A 12 58.88 -4.75 31.07
CA LEU A 12 58.06 -4.82 29.89
C LEU A 12 56.71 -4.19 30.22
N GLY A 13 56.53 -2.97 29.78
CA GLY A 13 55.25 -2.32 29.82
C GLY A 13 54.25 -3.08 28.97
N LEU A 14 53.28 -3.65 29.65
CA LEU A 14 52.11 -4.24 29.04
C LEU A 14 51.25 -3.09 28.52
N VAL A 15 51.42 -2.72 27.25
CA VAL A 15 50.48 -1.86 26.57
C VAL A 15 49.25 -2.71 26.22
N ALA A 16 48.28 -2.65 27.07
CA ALA A 16 46.96 -3.14 26.77
C ALA A 16 46.33 -2.22 25.72
N LEU A 17 46.48 -2.58 24.47
CA LEU A 17 45.69 -2.03 23.40
C LEU A 17 44.27 -2.50 23.57
N LEU A 18 43.48 -1.72 24.29
CA LEU A 18 42.03 -1.78 24.22
C LEU A 18 41.61 -1.29 22.83
N LEU A 19 41.62 -2.19 21.88
CA LEU A 19 40.87 -2.03 20.65
C LEU A 19 39.39 -2.09 21.05
N GLY A 20 38.89 -0.96 21.49
CA GLY A 20 37.46 -0.72 21.50
C GLY A 20 36.94 -0.86 20.08
N CYS A 21 36.37 -2.00 19.77
CA CYS A 21 35.44 -2.11 18.68
C CYS A 21 34.27 -1.23 19.05
N ALA A 22 34.36 0.04 18.70
CA ALA A 22 33.17 0.85 18.49
C ALA A 22 32.46 0.17 17.33
N GLY A 23 31.56 -0.74 17.66
CA GLY A 23 30.55 -1.22 16.75
C GLY A 23 29.71 -0.02 16.38
N LYS A 24 30.12 0.63 15.31
CA LYS A 24 29.29 1.53 14.57
C LYS A 24 28.20 0.62 14.01
N SER A 25 27.09 0.55 14.73
CA SER A 25 25.85 0.12 14.13
C SER A 25 25.52 1.21 13.10
N GLU A 26 26.09 1.04 11.93
CA GLU A 26 25.49 1.63 10.75
C GLU A 26 24.09 1.03 10.73
N GLY A 27 23.12 1.84 11.13
CA GLY A 27 21.75 1.58 10.79
C GLY A 27 21.77 1.48 9.27
N GLU A 28 21.74 0.26 8.78
CA GLU A 28 21.25 0.03 7.46
C GLU A 28 19.86 0.64 7.48
N ASP A 29 19.73 1.81 6.86
CA ASP A 29 18.48 2.25 6.31
C ASP A 29 18.08 1.14 5.34
N GLN A 30 17.41 0.13 5.87
CA GLN A 30 16.65 -0.78 5.05
C GLN A 30 15.61 0.11 4.42
N GLU A 31 15.88 0.54 3.19
CA GLU A 31 14.83 0.95 2.29
C GLU A 31 13.85 -0.22 2.31
N VAL A 32 12.80 -0.06 3.11
CA VAL A 32 11.67 -0.98 3.12
C VAL A 32 11.06 -0.82 1.75
N GLU A 33 11.42 -1.72 0.83
CA GLU A 33 10.74 -1.78 -0.45
C GLU A 33 9.24 -1.88 -0.15
N PRO A 34 8.42 -0.99 -0.72
CA PRO A 34 6.98 -1.04 -0.48
C PRO A 34 6.50 -2.44 -0.85
N SER A 35 5.85 -3.09 0.11
CA SER A 35 5.30 -4.41 -0.12
C SER A 35 4.28 -4.32 -1.27
N ARG A 36 4.07 -5.42 -1.99
CA ARG A 36 3.05 -5.46 -3.05
C ARG A 36 1.68 -5.05 -2.53
N ASP A 37 1.42 -5.31 -1.28
CA ASP A 37 0.16 -4.98 -0.61
C ASP A 37 -0.02 -3.47 -0.41
N ASP A 38 1.08 -2.71 -0.38
CA ASP A 38 1.08 -1.26 -0.26
C ASP A 38 1.06 -0.55 -1.62
N ALA A 39 1.25 -1.28 -2.72
CA ALA A 39 1.11 -0.71 -4.05
C ALA A 39 -0.28 -0.10 -4.23
N GLU A 40 -0.33 1.08 -4.84
CA GLU A 40 -1.57 1.80 -5.04
C GLU A 40 -2.37 1.20 -6.19
N VAL A 41 -3.68 1.21 -6.02
CA VAL A 41 -4.67 0.95 -7.07
C VAL A 41 -5.46 2.24 -7.27
N ALA A 42 -5.59 2.67 -8.51
CA ALA A 42 -6.40 3.82 -8.88
C ALA A 42 -7.73 3.36 -9.49
N LEU A 43 -8.83 3.90 -8.98
CA LEU A 43 -10.17 3.70 -9.52
C LEU A 43 -10.69 5.02 -10.04
N GLU A 44 -10.76 5.17 -11.34
CA GLU A 44 -11.46 6.28 -11.98
C GLU A 44 -12.92 5.91 -12.22
N VAL A 45 -13.81 6.71 -11.67
CA VAL A 45 -15.25 6.56 -11.87
C VAL A 45 -15.76 7.73 -12.67
N GLU A 46 -16.32 7.45 -13.83
CA GLU A 46 -16.93 8.41 -14.74
C GLU A 46 -18.45 8.26 -14.67
N ASN A 47 -19.12 9.24 -14.11
CA ASN A 47 -20.56 9.23 -13.91
C ASN A 47 -21.27 10.00 -15.03
N HIS A 48 -21.93 9.30 -15.93
CA HIS A 48 -22.75 9.88 -17.01
C HIS A 48 -24.21 10.10 -16.60
N GLY A 49 -24.57 9.76 -15.37
CA GLY A 49 -25.91 9.94 -14.83
C GLY A 49 -26.16 11.35 -14.30
N TRP A 50 -27.42 11.69 -14.12
CA TRP A 50 -27.88 12.98 -13.60
C TRP A 50 -27.94 13.05 -12.09
N SER A 51 -27.66 11.97 -11.38
CA SER A 51 -27.61 11.89 -9.92
C SER A 51 -26.18 11.72 -9.45
N ASP A 52 -25.90 12.27 -8.28
CA ASP A 52 -24.67 11.94 -7.55
C ASP A 52 -24.71 10.47 -7.15
N VAL A 53 -23.56 9.81 -7.20
CA VAL A 53 -23.46 8.38 -6.91
C VAL A 53 -22.43 8.14 -5.81
N VAL A 54 -22.81 7.40 -4.78
CA VAL A 54 -21.87 6.92 -3.75
C VAL A 54 -21.25 5.61 -4.21
N ILE A 55 -19.94 5.54 -4.12
CA ILE A 55 -19.16 4.39 -4.53
C ILE A 55 -18.70 3.59 -3.31
N TYR A 56 -18.90 2.29 -3.36
CA TYR A 56 -18.50 1.35 -2.32
C TYR A 56 -17.62 0.25 -2.91
N LEU A 57 -16.69 -0.21 -2.10
CA LEU A 57 -15.94 -1.44 -2.31
C LEU A 57 -16.62 -2.54 -1.49
N VAL A 58 -17.02 -3.60 -2.15
CA VAL A 58 -17.70 -4.76 -1.54
C VAL A 58 -16.75 -5.94 -1.55
N ARG A 59 -16.53 -6.55 -0.39
CA ARG A 59 -15.65 -7.71 -0.20
C ARG A 59 -16.39 -8.75 0.63
N GLY A 60 -16.94 -9.73 -0.04
CA GLY A 60 -17.83 -10.66 0.66
C GLY A 60 -18.99 -9.94 1.36
N THR A 61 -19.01 -9.95 2.70
CA THR A 61 -20.00 -9.23 3.52
C THR A 61 -19.55 -7.83 3.96
N ALA A 62 -18.28 -7.49 3.78
CA ALA A 62 -17.75 -6.18 4.15
C ALA A 62 -18.02 -5.15 3.04
N VAL A 63 -18.44 -3.96 3.45
CA VAL A 63 -18.78 -2.85 2.55
C VAL A 63 -18.04 -1.59 3.03
N ASP A 64 -17.11 -1.10 2.22
CA ASP A 64 -16.34 0.11 2.49
C ASP A 64 -16.78 1.24 1.56
N ARG A 65 -17.16 2.38 2.12
CA ARG A 65 -17.46 3.57 1.34
C ARG A 65 -16.17 4.20 0.83
N LEU A 66 -16.02 4.34 -0.50
CA LEU A 66 -14.89 5.04 -1.11
C LEU A 66 -15.13 6.55 -1.19
N GLY A 67 -16.32 6.96 -1.55
CA GLY A 67 -16.69 8.35 -1.67
C GLY A 67 -17.89 8.57 -2.58
N MET A 68 -18.03 9.79 -3.08
CA MET A 68 -19.13 10.19 -3.94
C MET A 68 -18.58 10.80 -5.22
N VAL A 69 -19.24 10.52 -6.33
CA VAL A 69 -19.00 11.12 -7.65
C VAL A 69 -20.23 11.92 -8.05
N GLY A 70 -20.04 13.21 -8.32
CA GLY A 70 -21.14 14.07 -8.73
C GLY A 70 -21.74 13.67 -10.08
N SER A 71 -22.95 14.14 -10.34
CA SER A 71 -23.63 13.96 -11.63
C SER A 71 -22.77 14.54 -12.76
N LEU A 72 -22.64 13.81 -13.86
CA LEU A 72 -21.88 14.19 -15.05
C LEU A 72 -20.40 14.53 -14.76
N ASN A 73 -19.85 13.98 -13.68
CA ASN A 73 -18.46 14.19 -13.25
C ASN A 73 -17.65 12.91 -13.26
N THR A 74 -16.33 13.10 -13.24
CA THR A 74 -15.34 12.03 -13.09
C THR A 74 -14.58 12.24 -11.80
N LYS A 75 -14.28 11.15 -11.08
CA LYS A 75 -13.46 11.18 -9.88
C LYS A 75 -12.57 9.97 -9.79
N THR A 76 -11.33 10.19 -9.37
CA THR A 76 -10.37 9.13 -9.11
C THR A 76 -10.22 8.90 -7.61
N PHE A 77 -10.30 7.64 -7.21
CA PHE A 77 -10.02 7.17 -5.87
C PHE A 77 -8.72 6.37 -5.90
N VAL A 78 -7.82 6.66 -4.99
CA VAL A 78 -6.55 5.94 -4.84
C VAL A 78 -6.53 5.27 -3.48
N PHE A 79 -6.21 4.00 -3.46
CA PHE A 79 -6.13 3.23 -2.22
C PHE A 79 -5.10 2.10 -2.35
N PRO A 80 -4.53 1.63 -1.21
CA PRO A 80 -3.56 0.55 -1.24
C PRO A 80 -4.24 -0.77 -1.66
N TYR A 81 -3.50 -1.60 -2.40
CA TYR A 81 -3.98 -2.90 -2.90
C TYR A 81 -4.54 -3.80 -1.78
N ARG A 82 -3.92 -3.77 -0.59
CA ARG A 82 -4.42 -4.51 0.58
C ARG A 82 -5.88 -4.20 0.95
N LYS A 83 -6.39 -3.03 0.54
CA LYS A 83 -7.79 -2.68 0.77
C LYS A 83 -8.75 -3.57 -0.02
N LEU A 84 -8.31 -4.18 -1.10
CA LEU A 84 -9.08 -5.16 -1.85
C LEU A 84 -9.25 -6.48 -1.06
N GLY A 85 -8.38 -6.74 -0.09
CA GLY A 85 -8.43 -7.93 0.75
C GLY A 85 -7.89 -9.17 0.05
N ILE A 86 -7.79 -10.25 0.83
CA ILE A 86 -7.40 -11.57 0.32
C ILE A 86 -8.68 -12.31 -0.08
N GLY A 87 -8.91 -12.46 -1.38
CA GLY A 87 -10.07 -13.19 -1.87
C GLY A 87 -10.46 -12.81 -3.29
N SER A 88 -11.31 -13.60 -3.88
CA SER A 88 -11.78 -13.44 -5.26
C SER A 88 -13.12 -12.72 -5.38
N ASP A 89 -13.77 -12.38 -4.28
CA ASP A 89 -15.10 -11.75 -4.29
C ASP A 89 -14.99 -10.27 -3.91
N VAL A 90 -14.44 -9.51 -4.82
CA VAL A 90 -14.30 -8.05 -4.71
C VAL A 90 -15.11 -7.40 -5.82
N ARG A 91 -16.01 -6.50 -5.45
CA ARG A 91 -16.90 -5.80 -6.39
C ARG A 91 -16.98 -4.33 -6.05
N LEU A 92 -17.38 -3.53 -7.01
CA LEU A 92 -17.76 -2.16 -6.82
C LEU A 92 -19.29 -2.05 -6.78
N ARG A 93 -19.81 -1.21 -5.92
CA ARG A 93 -21.23 -0.87 -5.89
C ARG A 93 -21.42 0.62 -6.05
N ALA A 94 -22.29 1.01 -6.96
CA ALA A 94 -22.74 2.35 -7.20
C ALA A 94 -24.15 2.53 -6.61
N ASP A 95 -24.33 3.56 -5.79
CA ASP A 95 -25.58 3.86 -5.11
C ASP A 95 -25.96 5.32 -5.42
N PRO A 96 -26.85 5.55 -6.40
CA PRO A 96 -27.32 6.88 -6.73
C PRO A 96 -28.13 7.51 -5.60
N ILE A 97 -27.83 8.74 -5.25
CA ILE A 97 -28.58 9.49 -4.25
C ILE A 97 -29.98 9.77 -4.76
N GLY A 98 -30.99 9.34 -4.00
CA GLY A 98 -32.39 9.51 -4.37
C GLY A 98 -32.89 8.56 -5.45
N GLY A 99 -32.06 7.62 -5.88
CA GLY A 99 -32.43 6.59 -6.83
C GLY A 99 -32.89 5.28 -6.14
N PRO A 100 -33.80 4.53 -6.75
CA PRO A 100 -34.29 3.29 -6.15
C PRO A 100 -33.38 2.08 -6.41
N ARG A 101 -32.34 2.21 -7.22
CA ARG A 101 -31.53 1.09 -7.70
C ARG A 101 -30.06 1.31 -7.43
N THR A 102 -29.44 0.33 -6.82
CA THR A 102 -27.99 0.19 -6.76
C THR A 102 -27.50 -0.70 -7.89
N PHE A 103 -26.28 -0.47 -8.33
CA PHE A 103 -25.61 -1.32 -9.32
C PHE A 103 -24.33 -1.89 -8.71
N THR A 104 -24.15 -3.19 -8.84
CA THR A 104 -22.94 -3.88 -8.40
C THR A 104 -22.23 -4.44 -9.61
N SER A 105 -20.91 -4.18 -9.70
CA SER A 105 -20.07 -4.66 -10.79
C SER A 105 -19.88 -6.17 -10.73
N GLU A 106 -19.28 -6.70 -11.78
CA GLU A 106 -18.68 -8.03 -11.76
C GLU A 106 -17.50 -8.09 -10.76
N ASN A 107 -17.01 -9.29 -10.50
CA ASN A 107 -15.83 -9.47 -9.67
C ASN A 107 -14.62 -8.77 -10.27
N LEU A 108 -13.92 -8.01 -9.44
CA LEU A 108 -12.69 -7.35 -9.82
C LEU A 108 -11.52 -8.33 -9.76
N LEU A 109 -10.81 -8.46 -10.85
CA LEU A 109 -9.52 -9.14 -10.92
C LEU A 109 -8.45 -8.07 -11.13
N VAL A 110 -7.94 -7.54 -10.04
CA VAL A 110 -6.97 -6.43 -10.04
C VAL A 110 -5.67 -6.88 -9.41
N GLN A 111 -4.56 -6.45 -9.99
CA GLN A 111 -3.23 -6.65 -9.46
C GLN A 111 -2.68 -5.34 -8.85
N PRO A 112 -1.68 -5.42 -7.97
CA PRO A 112 -1.03 -4.24 -7.43
C PRO A 112 -0.54 -3.30 -8.53
N GLY A 113 -0.81 -2.01 -8.39
CA GLY A 113 -0.38 -0.97 -9.33
C GLY A 113 -1.26 -0.82 -10.58
N GLN A 114 -2.33 -1.58 -10.70
CA GLN A 114 -3.26 -1.45 -11.83
C GLN A 114 -4.24 -0.29 -11.65
N TRP A 115 -4.77 0.12 -12.76
CA TRP A 115 -5.79 1.15 -12.86
C TRP A 115 -7.12 0.53 -13.29
N ILE A 116 -8.19 0.94 -12.63
CA ILE A 116 -9.57 0.55 -12.93
C ILE A 116 -10.30 1.78 -13.48
N LYS A 117 -10.93 1.64 -14.60
CA LYS A 117 -11.87 2.64 -15.11
C LYS A 117 -13.28 2.07 -15.06
N TRP A 118 -14.18 2.76 -14.37
CA TRP A 118 -15.59 2.40 -14.27
C TRP A 118 -16.47 3.50 -14.82
N THR A 119 -17.12 3.22 -15.93
CA THR A 119 -18.06 4.14 -16.55
C THR A 119 -19.47 3.77 -16.13
N LEU A 120 -20.11 4.69 -15.43
CA LEU A 120 -21.50 4.57 -14.97
C LEU A 120 -22.40 5.32 -15.93
N GLU A 121 -23.22 4.59 -16.67
CA GLU A 121 -24.21 5.16 -17.55
C GLU A 121 -25.46 5.63 -16.79
N SER A 122 -26.29 6.45 -17.41
CA SER A 122 -27.57 6.89 -16.82
C SER A 122 -28.46 5.70 -16.50
N ASP A 123 -28.42 4.66 -17.33
CA ASP A 123 -28.92 3.33 -16.99
C ASP A 123 -27.76 2.50 -16.45
N LEU A 124 -27.67 2.38 -15.12
CA LEU A 124 -26.57 1.70 -14.46
C LEU A 124 -26.34 0.27 -14.92
N THR A 125 -27.36 -0.40 -15.44
CA THR A 125 -27.24 -1.78 -15.98
C THR A 125 -26.36 -1.85 -17.23
N ARG A 126 -26.12 -0.71 -17.87
CA ARG A 126 -25.24 -0.58 -19.04
C ARG A 126 -23.84 -0.10 -18.68
N SER A 127 -23.56 0.03 -17.41
CA SER A 127 -22.24 0.43 -16.92
C SER A 127 -21.20 -0.64 -17.23
N PHE A 128 -19.99 -0.21 -17.51
CA PHE A 128 -18.90 -1.11 -17.84
C PHE A 128 -17.60 -0.77 -17.09
N LEU A 129 -16.80 -1.78 -16.86
CA LEU A 129 -15.57 -1.70 -16.11
C LEU A 129 -14.41 -2.26 -16.96
N ALA A 130 -13.28 -1.56 -16.91
CA ALA A 130 -12.03 -2.00 -17.53
C ALA A 130 -10.88 -1.92 -16.52
N VAL A 131 -9.94 -2.84 -16.60
CA VAL A 131 -8.73 -2.90 -15.77
C VAL A 131 -7.52 -2.85 -16.70
N TYR A 132 -6.54 -1.98 -16.37
CA TYR A 132 -5.33 -1.74 -17.16
C TYR A 132 -4.07 -2.03 -16.37
#